data_86de466e700ec69a9fcf4f214392efbd
#
_entry.id   86de466e700ec69a9fcf4f214392efbd
#
_cell.length_a   1.000
_cell.length_b   1.000
_cell.length_c   1.000
_cell.angle_alpha   90.00
_cell.angle_beta   90.00
_cell.angle_gamma   90.00
#
_symmetry.space_group_name_H-M   'P 1'
#
loop_
_entity.id
_entity.type
_entity.pdbx_description
1 polymer ?
#
loop_
_entity_poly.entity_id
_entity_poly.type
_entity_poly.pdbx_seq_one_letter_code
_entity_poly.pdbx_strand_id
1 'polypeptide(L)'
;MNASLLPDDIQGDPYAAADAAAARLRELTGAETHDVALVMGSGWAPAVDALGSPEADLQVTDLPGFPKPAVEGHGGRIRSYTLGDKRALVFLGRTHYYEGHGVAAVSHGVRTAVAAGAKTIILTNGCGGLREGMRPGQPVLISDHINLTATSPIVGANFVDLTDLYSPRLRALCKEVDATLEEGVYAQFPGPHYETPAEIRMARVIGADLVGMSTVLEAIAAREAGAEVLGISLVTNLAAGMTGEPLNHEEVLQAGRDSAARMGKLLTQVLGRL
;
A
#
# COMPACT_ATOMS: atom_id res chain seq x y z
N MET A 1 -12.22 3.27 31.01
CA MET A 1 -11.34 2.11 30.67
C MET A 1 -11.66 1.76 29.23
N ASN A 2 -10.90 2.31 28.28
CA ASN A 2 -11.04 1.95 26.87
C ASN A 2 -10.43 0.54 26.71
N ALA A 3 -11.28 -0.47 26.53
CA ALA A 3 -10.80 -1.75 26.05
C ALA A 3 -10.17 -1.47 24.67
N SER A 4 -8.86 -1.65 24.55
CA SER A 4 -8.24 -1.68 23.23
C SER A 4 -8.87 -2.86 22.50
N LEU A 5 -9.52 -2.58 21.36
CA LEU A 5 -9.96 -3.66 20.48
C LEU A 5 -8.72 -4.48 20.14
N LEU A 6 -8.68 -5.72 20.59
CA LEU A 6 -7.59 -6.65 20.31
C LEU A 6 -7.71 -7.09 18.83
N PRO A 7 -6.66 -7.62 18.21
CA PRO A 7 -6.72 -8.17 16.85
C PRO A 7 -7.87 -9.17 16.62
N ASP A 8 -8.31 -9.88 17.66
CA ASP A 8 -9.43 -10.83 17.60
C ASP A 8 -10.78 -10.15 17.28
N ASP A 9 -10.96 -8.89 17.66
CA ASP A 9 -12.21 -8.15 17.39
C ASP A 9 -12.34 -7.78 15.90
N ILE A 10 -11.22 -7.60 15.19
CA ILE A 10 -11.21 -7.34 13.74
C ILE A 10 -11.68 -8.57 12.96
N GLN A 11 -11.41 -9.78 13.46
CA GLN A 11 -11.80 -11.03 12.81
C GLN A 11 -13.32 -11.27 12.90
N GLY A 12 -13.99 -10.69 13.91
CA GLY A 12 -15.43 -10.79 14.10
C GLY A 12 -16.21 -9.90 13.13
N ASP A 13 -15.92 -8.61 13.12
CA ASP A 13 -16.53 -7.61 12.19
C ASP A 13 -15.50 -6.56 11.78
N PRO A 14 -14.80 -6.79 10.65
CA PRO A 14 -13.76 -5.87 10.19
C PRO A 14 -14.27 -4.50 9.75
N TYR A 15 -15.56 -4.37 9.45
CA TYR A 15 -16.17 -3.10 9.07
C TYR A 15 -16.45 -2.23 10.30
N ALA A 16 -17.09 -2.80 11.32
CA ALA A 16 -17.30 -2.10 12.59
C ALA A 16 -15.99 -1.71 13.28
N ALA A 17 -14.96 -2.57 13.18
CA ALA A 17 -13.62 -2.25 13.67
C ALA A 17 -13.01 -1.04 12.94
N ALA A 18 -13.18 -0.95 11.61
CA ALA A 18 -12.71 0.18 10.82
C ALA A 18 -13.46 1.48 11.15
N ASP A 19 -14.77 1.41 11.37
CA ASP A 19 -15.58 2.56 11.80
C ASP A 19 -15.13 3.09 13.18
N ALA A 20 -14.85 2.20 14.13
CA ALA A 20 -14.33 2.56 15.44
C ALA A 20 -12.94 3.23 15.34
N ALA A 21 -12.07 2.69 14.50
CA ALA A 21 -10.74 3.27 14.24
C ALA A 21 -10.85 4.66 13.56
N ALA A 22 -11.76 4.81 12.60
CA ALA A 22 -12.01 6.08 11.93
C ALA A 22 -12.60 7.14 12.90
N ALA A 23 -13.50 6.76 13.79
CA ALA A 23 -14.01 7.65 14.83
C ALA A 23 -12.87 8.14 15.74
N ARG A 24 -12.00 7.23 16.19
CA ARG A 24 -10.86 7.57 17.01
C ARG A 24 -9.84 8.44 16.27
N LEU A 25 -9.64 8.17 14.98
CA LEU A 25 -8.76 8.99 14.13
C LEU A 25 -9.26 10.46 14.06
N ARG A 26 -10.58 10.69 13.89
CA ARG A 26 -11.15 12.04 13.88
C ARG A 26 -10.89 12.78 15.20
N GLU A 27 -11.08 12.10 16.32
CA GLU A 27 -10.80 12.68 17.65
C GLU A 27 -9.34 13.11 17.80
N LEU A 28 -8.38 12.24 17.36
CA LEU A 28 -6.97 12.48 17.55
C LEU A 28 -6.39 13.49 16.56
N THR A 29 -6.91 13.56 15.34
CA THR A 29 -6.45 14.50 14.32
C THR A 29 -7.19 15.83 14.33
N GLY A 30 -8.39 15.88 14.94
CA GLY A 30 -9.31 17.01 14.82
C GLY A 30 -9.89 17.20 13.42
N ALA A 31 -9.65 16.25 12.50
CA ALA A 31 -10.14 16.31 11.13
C ALA A 31 -11.41 15.48 10.96
N GLU A 32 -12.50 16.12 10.53
CA GLU A 32 -13.78 15.44 10.27
C GLU A 32 -13.66 14.38 9.16
N THR A 33 -12.90 14.68 8.11
CA THR A 33 -12.72 13.81 6.95
C THR A 33 -11.30 13.90 6.40
N HIS A 34 -10.89 12.85 5.67
CA HIS A 34 -9.71 12.85 4.81
C HIS A 34 -10.15 12.51 3.39
N ASP A 35 -9.60 13.19 2.38
CA ASP A 35 -10.00 13.03 0.97
C ASP A 35 -9.25 11.89 0.29
N VAL A 36 -7.99 11.70 0.68
CA VAL A 36 -7.06 10.72 0.12
C VAL A 36 -6.26 10.03 1.22
N ALA A 37 -5.97 8.75 1.03
CA ALA A 37 -5.04 8.06 1.90
C ALA A 37 -3.90 7.42 1.09
N LEU A 38 -2.70 7.47 1.67
CA LEU A 38 -1.48 6.86 1.14
C LEU A 38 -1.00 5.77 2.09
N VAL A 39 -0.69 4.60 1.55
CA VAL A 39 0.01 3.53 2.29
C VAL A 39 1.43 3.44 1.76
N MET A 40 2.38 3.84 2.60
CA MET A 40 3.80 3.91 2.25
C MET A 40 4.45 2.55 2.52
N GLY A 41 4.79 1.85 1.46
CA GLY A 41 5.46 0.56 1.53
C GLY A 41 6.98 0.66 1.68
N SER A 42 7.65 -0.49 1.61
CA SER A 42 9.11 -0.59 1.68
C SER A 42 9.77 0.32 0.63
N GLY A 43 10.75 1.10 1.07
CA GLY A 43 11.46 2.06 0.23
C GLY A 43 10.77 3.41 0.02
N TRP A 44 9.52 3.59 0.46
CA TRP A 44 8.76 4.82 0.18
C TRP A 44 8.74 5.85 1.32
N ALA A 45 9.07 5.45 2.56
CA ALA A 45 9.02 6.36 3.72
C ALA A 45 9.78 7.70 3.51
N PRO A 46 10.97 7.73 2.88
CA PRO A 46 11.68 8.99 2.63
C PRO A 46 10.97 9.94 1.66
N ALA A 47 10.08 9.44 0.81
CA ALA A 47 9.32 10.28 -0.14
C ALA A 47 8.27 11.16 0.56
N VAL A 48 7.87 10.80 1.79
CA VAL A 48 6.84 11.53 2.57
C VAL A 48 7.34 12.91 3.00
N ASP A 49 8.65 13.11 3.15
CA ASP A 49 9.23 14.39 3.53
C ASP A 49 8.88 15.51 2.53
N ALA A 50 8.60 15.16 1.27
CA ALA A 50 8.15 16.09 0.25
C ALA A 50 6.73 16.66 0.50
N LEU A 51 5.93 16.07 1.36
CA LEU A 51 4.60 16.56 1.74
C LEU A 51 4.66 17.66 2.81
N GLY A 52 5.84 17.93 3.39
CA GLY A 52 6.04 18.93 4.43
C GLY A 52 5.74 18.39 5.84
N SER A 53 5.34 19.27 6.73
CA SER A 53 5.05 18.91 8.13
C SER A 53 3.62 18.41 8.30
N PRO A 54 3.40 17.28 9.00
CA PRO A 54 2.06 16.82 9.32
C PRO A 54 1.40 17.69 10.39
N GLU A 55 0.07 17.81 10.35
CA GLU A 55 -0.73 18.45 11.40
C GLU A 55 -0.91 17.51 12.61
N ALA A 56 -0.94 16.20 12.37
CA ALA A 56 -0.95 15.19 13.42
C ALA A 56 -0.05 14.01 13.03
N ASP A 57 0.60 13.44 14.02
CA ASP A 57 1.51 12.29 13.88
C ASP A 57 1.25 11.29 15.02
N LEU A 58 0.56 10.19 14.71
CA LEU A 58 -0.01 9.23 15.65
C LEU A 58 0.73 7.90 15.56
N GLN A 59 0.71 7.12 16.65
CA GLN A 59 1.05 5.70 16.58
C GLN A 59 -0.15 4.92 16.03
N VAL A 60 0.07 3.90 15.20
CA VAL A 60 -1.04 3.03 14.74
C VAL A 60 -1.77 2.38 15.91
N THR A 61 -1.05 2.11 17.01
CA THR A 61 -1.60 1.51 18.24
C THR A 61 -2.49 2.46 19.05
N ASP A 62 -2.56 3.76 18.70
CA ASP A 62 -3.51 4.69 19.29
C ASP A 62 -4.92 4.49 18.72
N LEU A 63 -5.03 3.72 17.63
CA LEU A 63 -6.27 3.39 16.96
C LEU A 63 -6.68 1.94 17.25
N PRO A 64 -7.99 1.67 17.47
CA PRO A 64 -8.48 0.31 17.65
C PRO A 64 -8.16 -0.56 16.44
N GLY A 65 -7.87 -1.85 16.70
CA GLY A 65 -7.74 -2.85 15.65
C GLY A 65 -6.39 -2.91 14.95
N PHE A 66 -5.50 -1.95 15.14
CA PHE A 66 -4.16 -2.01 14.55
C PHE A 66 -3.21 -2.85 15.40
N PRO A 67 -2.55 -3.88 14.83
CA PRO A 67 -1.53 -4.64 15.54
C PRO A 67 -0.29 -3.78 15.77
N LYS A 68 0.50 -4.16 16.78
CA LYS A 68 1.85 -3.61 16.93
C LYS A 68 2.69 -3.97 15.70
N PRO A 69 3.47 -3.02 15.12
CA PRO A 69 4.41 -3.34 14.06
C PRO A 69 5.36 -4.47 14.48
N ALA A 70 5.48 -5.50 13.63
CA ALA A 70 6.34 -6.65 13.91
C ALA A 70 7.82 -6.35 13.66
N VAL A 71 8.12 -5.37 12.79
CA VAL A 71 9.48 -5.01 12.39
C VAL A 71 9.79 -3.60 12.86
N GLU A 72 10.85 -3.47 13.63
CA GLU A 72 11.38 -2.17 14.07
C GLU A 72 11.81 -1.37 12.82
N GLY A 73 11.29 -0.14 12.66
CA GLY A 73 11.54 0.68 11.47
C GLY A 73 10.49 0.60 10.36
N HIS A 74 9.54 -0.34 10.39
CA HIS A 74 8.35 -0.33 9.53
C HIS A 74 7.25 0.55 10.14
N GLY A 75 7.52 1.82 10.25
CA GLY A 75 6.62 2.92 10.44
C GLY A 75 5.69 2.93 11.64
N GLY A 76 4.77 2.08 11.74
CA GLY A 76 3.77 2.06 12.84
C GLY A 76 3.13 3.43 13.15
N ARG A 77 3.20 4.39 12.21
CA ARG A 77 2.71 5.76 12.37
C ARG A 77 1.71 6.12 11.30
N ILE A 78 0.79 6.97 11.67
CA ILE A 78 -0.21 7.57 10.78
C ILE A 78 -0.08 9.07 10.90
N ARG A 79 0.03 9.75 9.77
CA ARG A 79 0.14 11.20 9.71
C ARG A 79 -1.02 11.82 8.95
N SER A 80 -1.54 12.95 9.46
CA SER A 80 -2.53 13.78 8.79
C SER A 80 -1.87 15.02 8.24
N TYR A 81 -2.17 15.35 6.97
CA TYR A 81 -1.64 16.52 6.28
C TYR A 81 -2.79 17.34 5.68
N THR A 82 -2.63 18.66 5.66
CA THR A 82 -3.42 19.54 4.79
C THR A 82 -2.58 19.90 3.57
N LEU A 83 -3.08 19.58 2.38
CA LEU A 83 -2.43 19.77 1.09
C LEU A 83 -3.34 20.64 0.20
N GLY A 84 -3.22 21.96 0.32
CA GLY A 84 -4.15 22.90 -0.31
C GLY A 84 -5.52 22.82 0.33
N ASP A 85 -6.54 22.47 -0.46
CA ASP A 85 -7.93 22.27 -0.02
C ASP A 85 -8.24 20.83 0.41
N LYS A 86 -7.27 19.91 0.34
CA LYS A 86 -7.44 18.49 0.63
C LYS A 86 -6.74 18.05 1.90
N ARG A 87 -7.30 17.04 2.54
CA ARG A 87 -6.67 16.35 3.67
C ARG A 87 -6.19 14.97 3.24
N ALA A 88 -4.92 14.70 3.49
CA ALA A 88 -4.29 13.42 3.22
C ALA A 88 -3.96 12.66 4.50
N LEU A 89 -4.31 11.38 4.53
CA LEU A 89 -3.93 10.44 5.58
C LEU A 89 -2.79 9.57 5.07
N VAL A 90 -1.68 9.52 5.78
CA VAL A 90 -0.48 8.78 5.36
C VAL A 90 -0.13 7.72 6.39
N PHE A 91 -0.25 6.46 5.99
CA PHE A 91 0.22 5.32 6.77
C PHE A 91 1.70 5.08 6.45
N LEU A 92 2.57 5.24 7.43
CA LEU A 92 4.00 4.96 7.30
C LEU A 92 4.29 3.48 7.59
N GLY A 93 3.92 2.62 6.65
CA GLY A 93 4.00 1.18 6.74
C GLY A 93 2.64 0.51 6.62
N ARG A 94 2.64 -0.81 6.74
CA ARG A 94 1.44 -1.67 6.64
C ARG A 94 1.62 -2.95 7.44
N THR A 95 0.51 -3.64 7.67
CA THR A 95 0.49 -5.03 8.14
C THR A 95 0.60 -5.95 6.95
N HIS A 96 1.54 -6.89 6.95
CA HIS A 96 1.68 -7.88 5.89
C HIS A 96 0.97 -9.19 6.25
N TYR A 97 0.53 -9.92 5.23
CA TYR A 97 -0.17 -11.19 5.43
C TYR A 97 0.70 -12.23 6.17
N TYR A 98 2.02 -12.24 5.91
CA TYR A 98 2.97 -13.14 6.57
C TYR A 98 3.19 -12.85 8.07
N GLU A 99 2.73 -11.73 8.59
CA GLU A 99 2.81 -11.44 10.04
C GLU A 99 1.85 -12.29 10.87
N GLY A 100 0.90 -13.00 10.23
CA GLY A 100 0.03 -13.95 10.88
C GLY A 100 -1.19 -13.35 11.60
N HIS A 101 -1.44 -12.05 11.44
CA HIS A 101 -2.60 -11.36 12.02
C HIS A 101 -3.90 -11.58 11.23
N GLY A 102 -3.86 -12.33 10.12
CA GLY A 102 -5.00 -12.58 9.26
C GLY A 102 -5.32 -11.46 8.28
N VAL A 103 -6.15 -11.78 7.28
CA VAL A 103 -6.45 -10.86 6.16
C VAL A 103 -7.23 -9.61 6.58
N ALA A 104 -8.05 -9.71 7.63
CA ALA A 104 -8.79 -8.57 8.17
C ALA A 104 -7.83 -7.48 8.69
N ALA A 105 -6.77 -7.85 9.40
CA ALA A 105 -5.75 -6.92 9.87
C ALA A 105 -4.95 -6.28 8.73
N VAL A 106 -4.65 -7.04 7.66
CA VAL A 106 -3.98 -6.51 6.45
C VAL A 106 -4.79 -5.39 5.80
N SER A 107 -6.10 -5.55 5.69
CA SER A 107 -7.00 -4.60 5.05
C SER A 107 -7.54 -3.50 5.98
N HIS A 108 -7.25 -3.58 7.29
CA HIS A 108 -7.82 -2.67 8.28
C HIS A 108 -7.46 -1.21 8.03
N GLY A 109 -6.21 -0.92 7.66
CA GLY A 109 -5.76 0.45 7.39
C GLY A 109 -6.53 1.13 6.27
N VAL A 110 -6.73 0.45 5.15
CA VAL A 110 -7.49 1.01 4.01
C VAL A 110 -8.97 1.14 4.31
N ARG A 111 -9.57 0.19 5.04
CA ARG A 111 -10.96 0.30 5.50
C ARG A 111 -11.13 1.47 6.47
N THR A 112 -10.22 1.66 7.42
CA THR A 112 -10.21 2.81 8.33
C THR A 112 -10.11 4.13 7.55
N ALA A 113 -9.24 4.20 6.54
CA ALA A 113 -9.09 5.38 5.70
C ALA A 113 -10.38 5.72 4.95
N VAL A 114 -11.05 4.75 4.36
CA VAL A 114 -12.33 4.95 3.65
C VAL A 114 -13.44 5.34 4.64
N ALA A 115 -13.53 4.70 5.79
CA ALA A 115 -14.46 5.07 6.86
C ALA A 115 -14.19 6.48 7.41
N ALA A 116 -12.94 6.97 7.36
CA ALA A 116 -12.56 8.34 7.66
C ALA A 116 -12.84 9.35 6.52
N GLY A 117 -13.40 8.88 5.39
CA GLY A 117 -13.84 9.73 4.27
C GLY A 117 -13.01 9.65 3.00
N ALA A 118 -11.88 8.94 3.00
CA ALA A 118 -10.99 8.87 1.85
C ALA A 118 -11.69 8.26 0.62
N LYS A 119 -11.69 9.01 -0.48
CA LYS A 119 -12.26 8.60 -1.77
C LYS A 119 -11.21 7.98 -2.69
N THR A 120 -9.95 8.29 -2.45
CA THR A 120 -8.81 7.79 -3.21
C THR A 120 -7.82 7.11 -2.27
N ILE A 121 -7.40 5.90 -2.63
CA ILE A 121 -6.37 5.14 -1.90
C ILE A 121 -5.15 4.97 -2.81
N ILE A 122 -4.01 5.47 -2.38
CA ILE A 122 -2.73 5.31 -3.08
C ILE A 122 -1.91 4.26 -2.33
N LEU A 123 -1.69 3.13 -2.96
CA LEU A 123 -0.91 2.01 -2.41
C LEU A 123 0.47 2.00 -3.03
N THR A 124 1.51 2.08 -2.21
CA THR A 124 2.89 1.99 -2.68
C THR A 124 3.57 0.74 -2.12
N ASN A 125 4.54 0.21 -2.84
CA ASN A 125 5.32 -0.94 -2.41
C ASN A 125 6.73 -0.95 -3.02
N GLY A 126 7.64 -1.73 -2.44
CA GLY A 126 8.84 -2.21 -3.11
C GLY A 126 8.55 -3.57 -3.74
N CYS A 127 9.11 -3.85 -4.90
CA CYS A 127 8.85 -5.08 -5.65
C CYS A 127 10.09 -5.60 -6.38
N GLY A 128 10.07 -6.88 -6.71
CA GLY A 128 10.97 -7.49 -7.68
C GLY A 128 10.47 -7.27 -9.11
N GLY A 129 11.35 -6.79 -10.00
CA GLY A 129 11.04 -6.64 -11.43
C GLY A 129 11.25 -7.92 -12.19
N LEU A 130 10.33 -8.29 -13.09
CA LEU A 130 10.34 -9.51 -13.90
C LEU A 130 10.60 -9.28 -15.39
N ARG A 131 10.37 -8.05 -15.91
CA ARG A 131 10.62 -7.74 -17.32
C ARG A 131 12.09 -7.45 -17.57
N GLU A 132 12.58 -7.82 -18.74
CA GLU A 132 13.90 -7.42 -19.21
C GLU A 132 13.98 -5.90 -19.34
N GLY A 133 15.10 -5.31 -18.93
CA GLY A 133 15.33 -3.87 -18.95
C GLY A 133 14.83 -3.11 -17.73
N MET A 134 14.05 -3.71 -16.83
CA MET A 134 13.73 -3.10 -15.54
C MET A 134 14.98 -2.89 -14.70
N ARG A 135 14.96 -1.85 -13.86
CA ARG A 135 16.11 -1.45 -13.02
C ARG A 135 15.66 -1.05 -11.62
N PRO A 136 16.47 -1.31 -10.59
CA PRO A 136 16.25 -0.73 -9.27
C PRO A 136 16.08 0.80 -9.35
N GLY A 137 15.13 1.33 -8.59
CA GLY A 137 14.75 2.75 -8.63
C GLY A 137 13.70 3.11 -9.68
N GLN A 138 13.23 2.16 -10.48
CA GLN A 138 12.20 2.41 -11.49
C GLN A 138 10.80 2.32 -10.86
N PRO A 139 9.99 3.41 -10.90
CA PRO A 139 8.58 3.34 -10.55
C PRO A 139 7.76 2.73 -11.68
N VAL A 140 6.76 1.91 -11.32
CA VAL A 140 5.83 1.26 -12.24
C VAL A 140 4.42 1.39 -11.70
N LEU A 141 3.48 1.84 -12.51
CA LEU A 141 2.06 1.89 -12.16
C LEU A 141 1.47 0.47 -12.24
N ILE A 142 0.77 0.06 -11.21
CA ILE A 142 0.06 -1.21 -11.23
C ILE A 142 -1.20 -1.04 -12.08
N SER A 143 -1.28 -1.78 -13.19
CA SER A 143 -2.45 -1.79 -14.06
C SER A 143 -3.45 -2.89 -13.72
N ASP A 144 -2.95 -4.01 -13.17
CA ASP A 144 -3.71 -5.18 -12.76
C ASP A 144 -2.91 -6.02 -11.77
N HIS A 145 -3.53 -7.06 -11.20
CA HIS A 145 -2.82 -7.94 -10.28
C HIS A 145 -3.16 -9.43 -10.47
N ILE A 146 -2.27 -10.27 -9.94
CA ILE A 146 -2.49 -11.70 -9.75
C ILE A 146 -2.38 -12.00 -8.26
N ASN A 147 -3.48 -12.45 -7.65
CA ASN A 147 -3.54 -12.80 -6.22
C ASN A 147 -3.11 -14.27 -6.01
N LEU A 148 -1.90 -14.49 -5.55
CA LEU A 148 -1.36 -15.83 -5.22
C LEU A 148 -1.42 -16.14 -3.72
N THR A 149 -2.12 -15.33 -2.93
CA THR A 149 -2.27 -15.57 -1.47
C THR A 149 -3.33 -16.59 -1.12
N ALA A 150 -4.16 -17.00 -2.10
CA ALA A 150 -5.30 -17.89 -1.92
C ALA A 150 -6.33 -17.40 -0.87
N THR A 151 -6.38 -16.08 -0.61
CA THR A 151 -7.34 -15.46 0.32
C THR A 151 -7.94 -14.17 -0.25
N SER A 152 -9.02 -13.71 0.37
CA SER A 152 -9.68 -12.45 0.05
C SER A 152 -10.03 -11.71 1.34
N PRO A 153 -9.96 -10.35 1.38
CA PRO A 153 -10.42 -9.57 2.51
C PRO A 153 -11.94 -9.44 2.59
N ILE A 154 -12.66 -9.77 1.51
CA ILE A 154 -14.11 -9.65 1.42
C ILE A 154 -14.77 -10.69 2.31
N VAL A 155 -15.74 -10.26 3.11
CA VAL A 155 -16.50 -11.13 4.02
C VAL A 155 -17.88 -11.42 3.45
N GLY A 156 -18.26 -12.70 3.47
CA GLY A 156 -19.58 -13.15 3.00
C GLY A 156 -19.73 -13.17 1.46
N ALA A 157 -20.97 -13.23 0.99
CA ALA A 157 -21.30 -13.35 -0.42
C ALA A 157 -21.42 -11.95 -1.08
N ASN A 158 -20.39 -11.13 -0.94
CA ASN A 158 -20.29 -9.81 -1.55
C ASN A 158 -19.45 -9.91 -2.83
N PHE A 159 -20.10 -9.78 -3.99
CA PHE A 159 -19.45 -9.91 -5.31
C PHE A 159 -19.02 -8.53 -5.80
N VAL A 160 -17.71 -8.27 -5.80
CA VAL A 160 -17.11 -6.99 -6.19
C VAL A 160 -16.44 -7.12 -7.54
N ASP A 161 -16.77 -6.21 -8.47
CA ASP A 161 -16.11 -6.13 -9.78
C ASP A 161 -14.71 -5.49 -9.63
N LEU A 162 -13.69 -6.22 -10.06
CA LEU A 162 -12.28 -5.81 -10.02
C LEU A 162 -11.72 -5.47 -11.42
N THR A 163 -12.54 -5.42 -12.47
CA THR A 163 -12.07 -5.20 -13.84
C THR A 163 -11.24 -3.92 -13.98
N ASP A 164 -11.67 -2.82 -13.35
CA ASP A 164 -10.95 -1.54 -13.33
C ASP A 164 -10.48 -1.18 -11.92
N LEU A 165 -9.99 -2.17 -11.17
CA LEU A 165 -9.59 -1.98 -9.78
C LEU A 165 -8.57 -0.83 -9.63
N TYR A 166 -7.49 -0.88 -10.41
CA TYR A 166 -6.50 0.19 -10.46
C TYR A 166 -6.95 1.23 -11.49
N SER A 167 -7.37 2.39 -11.00
CA SER A 167 -8.04 3.43 -11.77
C SER A 167 -7.28 3.85 -13.05
N PRO A 168 -7.87 3.69 -14.24
CA PRO A 168 -7.29 4.20 -15.48
C PRO A 168 -7.11 5.72 -15.44
N ARG A 169 -8.04 6.45 -14.80
CA ARG A 169 -7.96 7.91 -14.62
C ARG A 169 -6.72 8.32 -13.81
N LEU A 170 -6.49 7.67 -12.67
CA LEU A 170 -5.34 7.98 -11.81
C LEU A 170 -4.02 7.59 -12.46
N ARG A 171 -3.98 6.47 -13.21
CA ARG A 171 -2.80 6.08 -13.97
C ARG A 171 -2.49 7.09 -15.09
N ALA A 172 -3.50 7.57 -15.80
CA ALA A 172 -3.34 8.62 -16.81
C ALA A 172 -2.80 9.91 -16.17
N LEU A 173 -3.36 10.34 -15.04
CA LEU A 173 -2.89 11.49 -14.28
C LEU A 173 -1.40 11.35 -13.89
N CYS A 174 -0.97 10.18 -13.43
CA CYS A 174 0.44 9.93 -13.13
C CYS A 174 1.33 10.09 -14.38
N LYS A 175 0.89 9.62 -15.54
CA LYS A 175 1.64 9.75 -16.81
C LYS A 175 1.68 11.19 -17.33
N GLU A 176 0.70 12.03 -17.02
CA GLU A 176 0.77 13.46 -17.28
C GLU A 176 1.83 14.15 -16.40
N VAL A 177 2.04 13.64 -15.18
CA VAL A 177 3.07 14.13 -14.25
C VAL A 177 4.47 13.65 -14.66
N ASP A 178 4.59 12.38 -15.00
CA ASP A 178 5.84 11.74 -15.44
C ASP A 178 5.55 10.76 -16.59
N ALA A 179 5.76 11.21 -17.82
CA ALA A 179 5.52 10.43 -19.04
C ALA A 179 6.43 9.19 -19.18
N THR A 180 7.44 9.04 -18.32
CA THR A 180 8.33 7.88 -18.31
C THR A 180 7.77 6.69 -17.49
N LEU A 181 6.63 6.88 -16.82
CA LEU A 181 5.99 5.82 -16.04
C LEU A 181 5.42 4.74 -16.96
N GLU A 182 5.86 3.53 -16.71
CA GLU A 182 5.32 2.33 -17.33
C GLU A 182 4.22 1.71 -16.47
N GLU A 183 3.45 0.81 -17.05
CA GLU A 183 2.46 0.01 -16.36
C GLU A 183 2.88 -1.46 -16.31
N GLY A 184 2.41 -2.18 -15.28
CA GLY A 184 2.70 -3.59 -15.13
C GLY A 184 1.68 -4.33 -14.26
N VAL A 185 1.63 -5.65 -14.43
CA VAL A 185 0.82 -6.56 -13.63
C VAL A 185 1.62 -7.01 -12.41
N TYR A 186 1.03 -6.82 -11.22
CA TYR A 186 1.66 -7.15 -9.95
C TYR A 186 1.17 -8.50 -9.42
N ALA A 187 2.08 -9.46 -9.16
CA ALA A 187 1.74 -10.70 -8.48
C ALA A 187 2.05 -10.62 -6.99
N GLN A 188 1.04 -10.86 -6.14
CA GLN A 188 1.25 -10.96 -4.70
C GLN A 188 1.46 -12.39 -4.28
N PHE A 189 2.65 -12.67 -3.73
CA PHE A 189 2.96 -13.89 -2.99
C PHE A 189 2.71 -13.70 -1.47
N PRO A 190 2.48 -14.78 -0.72
CA PRO A 190 2.24 -14.64 0.73
C PRO A 190 3.47 -14.19 1.52
N GLY A 191 4.69 -14.54 1.10
CA GLY A 191 5.93 -14.32 1.87
C GLY A 191 6.02 -15.21 3.12
N PRO A 192 6.98 -14.96 4.06
CA PRO A 192 7.98 -13.87 4.08
C PRO A 192 9.27 -14.16 3.29
N HIS A 193 9.44 -15.40 2.78
CA HIS A 193 10.59 -15.73 1.94
C HIS A 193 10.46 -15.11 0.55
N TYR A 194 11.58 -14.78 -0.06
CA TYR A 194 11.62 -14.45 -1.48
C TYR A 194 11.27 -15.67 -2.32
N GLU A 195 10.79 -15.44 -3.52
CA GLU A 195 10.41 -16.48 -4.46
C GLU A 195 11.64 -17.27 -4.93
N THR A 196 11.43 -18.53 -5.25
CA THR A 196 12.44 -19.33 -5.95
C THR A 196 12.54 -18.93 -7.43
N PRO A 197 13.66 -19.20 -8.13
CA PRO A 197 13.73 -18.96 -9.57
C PRO A 197 12.67 -19.70 -10.39
N ALA A 198 12.13 -20.82 -9.88
CA ALA A 198 11.04 -21.55 -10.53
C ALA A 198 9.69 -20.81 -10.37
N GLU A 199 9.42 -20.26 -9.19
CA GLU A 199 8.23 -19.43 -8.93
C GLU A 199 8.28 -18.15 -9.76
N ILE A 200 9.46 -17.53 -9.94
CA ILE A 200 9.64 -16.36 -10.81
C ILE A 200 9.36 -16.70 -12.28
N ARG A 201 9.85 -17.86 -12.76
CA ARG A 201 9.50 -18.30 -14.13
C ARG A 201 8.01 -18.54 -14.28
N MET A 202 7.35 -19.15 -13.27
CA MET A 202 5.89 -19.32 -13.25
C MET A 202 5.19 -17.96 -13.31
N ALA A 203 5.57 -17.01 -12.45
CA ALA A 203 4.98 -15.67 -12.41
C ALA A 203 5.04 -14.96 -13.79
N ARG A 204 6.20 -15.06 -14.47
CA ARG A 204 6.34 -14.51 -15.84
C ARG A 204 5.41 -15.20 -16.84
N VAL A 205 5.27 -16.52 -16.78
CA VAL A 205 4.42 -17.30 -17.69
C VAL A 205 2.94 -16.94 -17.52
N ILE A 206 2.49 -16.70 -16.29
CA ILE A 206 1.10 -16.29 -16.01
C ILE A 206 0.83 -14.80 -16.21
N GLY A 207 1.84 -14.03 -16.64
CA GLY A 207 1.67 -12.65 -17.08
C GLY A 207 2.03 -11.59 -16.04
N ALA A 208 2.74 -11.93 -14.96
CA ALA A 208 3.24 -10.93 -14.01
C ALA A 208 4.47 -10.19 -14.54
N ASP A 209 4.53 -8.88 -14.27
CA ASP A 209 5.66 -8.00 -14.53
C ASP A 209 6.44 -7.66 -13.24
N LEU A 210 5.76 -7.76 -12.10
CA LEU A 210 6.24 -7.38 -10.78
C LEU A 210 5.84 -8.44 -9.77
N VAL A 211 6.67 -8.66 -8.75
CA VAL A 211 6.34 -9.54 -7.62
C VAL A 211 6.57 -8.86 -6.29
N GLY A 212 5.73 -9.17 -5.31
CA GLY A 212 5.90 -8.74 -3.93
C GLY A 212 4.89 -9.39 -3.00
N MET A 213 4.82 -8.90 -1.75
CA MET A 213 4.13 -9.59 -0.64
C MET A 213 3.05 -8.71 0.01
N SER A 214 2.51 -7.71 -0.73
CA SER A 214 1.55 -6.73 -0.19
C SER A 214 0.60 -6.20 -1.28
N THR A 215 -0.21 -5.20 -0.94
CA THR A 215 -0.94 -4.35 -1.88
C THR A 215 -2.25 -4.93 -2.41
N VAL A 216 -2.26 -6.18 -2.90
CA VAL A 216 -3.45 -6.76 -3.56
C VAL A 216 -4.64 -6.88 -2.60
N LEU A 217 -4.41 -7.39 -1.40
CA LEU A 217 -5.47 -7.53 -0.40
C LEU A 217 -6.02 -6.18 0.06
N GLU A 218 -5.13 -5.18 0.18
CA GLU A 218 -5.52 -3.79 0.49
C GLU A 218 -6.32 -3.17 -0.67
N ALA A 219 -5.89 -3.38 -1.92
CA ALA A 219 -6.57 -2.87 -3.11
C ALA A 219 -7.99 -3.44 -3.23
N ILE A 220 -8.15 -4.76 -3.02
CA ILE A 220 -9.47 -5.43 -3.03
C ILE A 220 -10.38 -4.82 -1.95
N ALA A 221 -9.88 -4.62 -0.72
CA ALA A 221 -10.67 -4.04 0.36
C ALA A 221 -11.02 -2.57 0.12
N ALA A 222 -10.11 -1.79 -0.46
CA ALA A 222 -10.36 -0.40 -0.83
C ALA A 222 -11.45 -0.30 -1.92
N ARG A 223 -11.41 -1.18 -2.92
CA ARG A 223 -12.43 -1.27 -3.97
C ARG A 223 -13.79 -1.69 -3.42
N GLU A 224 -13.82 -2.70 -2.54
CA GLU A 224 -15.02 -3.13 -1.83
C GLU A 224 -15.68 -1.97 -1.09
N ALA A 225 -14.86 -1.15 -0.42
CA ALA A 225 -15.31 0.04 0.33
C ALA A 225 -15.68 1.24 -0.56
N GLY A 226 -15.58 1.11 -1.89
CA GLY A 226 -15.98 2.12 -2.88
C GLY A 226 -14.93 3.19 -3.17
N ALA A 227 -13.68 3.00 -2.77
CA ALA A 227 -12.60 3.92 -3.09
C ALA A 227 -12.03 3.69 -4.49
N GLU A 228 -11.52 4.76 -5.10
CA GLU A 228 -10.69 4.71 -6.30
C GLU A 228 -9.25 4.37 -5.91
N VAL A 229 -8.64 3.39 -6.57
CA VAL A 229 -7.33 2.86 -6.17
C VAL A 229 -6.25 3.20 -7.19
N LEU A 230 -5.11 3.67 -6.71
CA LEU A 230 -3.86 3.81 -7.46
C LEU A 230 -2.79 2.93 -6.82
N GLY A 231 -2.17 2.05 -7.59
CA GLY A 231 -1.01 1.26 -7.17
C GLY A 231 0.26 1.78 -7.83
N ILE A 232 1.33 2.01 -7.05
CA ILE A 232 2.65 2.40 -7.55
C ILE A 232 3.70 1.51 -6.91
N SER A 233 4.36 0.70 -7.72
CA SER A 233 5.49 -0.13 -7.32
C SER A 233 6.81 0.58 -7.57
N LEU A 234 7.74 0.47 -6.63
CA LEU A 234 9.15 0.80 -6.86
C LEU A 234 9.91 -0.52 -7.08
N VAL A 235 10.49 -0.69 -8.24
CA VAL A 235 11.40 -1.83 -8.48
C VAL A 235 12.62 -1.63 -7.58
N THR A 236 12.80 -2.50 -6.59
CA THR A 236 13.92 -2.39 -5.65
C THR A 236 15.07 -3.34 -6.00
N ASN A 237 14.74 -4.40 -6.72
CA ASN A 237 15.67 -5.41 -7.19
C ASN A 237 15.06 -6.12 -8.41
N LEU A 238 15.86 -6.84 -9.15
CA LEU A 238 15.35 -7.85 -10.08
C LEU A 238 15.05 -9.13 -9.30
N ALA A 239 13.96 -9.81 -9.67
CA ALA A 239 13.50 -10.98 -8.93
C ALA A 239 14.48 -12.15 -8.96
N ALA A 240 14.27 -13.15 -8.12
CA ALA A 240 15.17 -14.29 -7.94
C ALA A 240 15.52 -15.01 -9.27
N GLY A 241 16.79 -15.21 -9.50
CA GLY A 241 17.29 -15.88 -10.70
C GLY A 241 17.36 -15.01 -11.97
N MET A 242 17.04 -13.71 -11.87
CA MET A 242 17.16 -12.78 -12.99
C MET A 242 18.59 -12.26 -13.19
N THR A 243 19.35 -12.07 -12.10
CA THR A 243 20.73 -11.55 -12.14
C THR A 243 21.78 -12.61 -11.79
N GLY A 244 21.40 -13.72 -11.17
CA GLY A 244 22.31 -14.70 -10.60
C GLY A 244 22.84 -14.35 -9.21
N GLU A 245 22.55 -13.14 -8.68
CA GLU A 245 22.98 -12.70 -7.36
C GLU A 245 21.91 -13.00 -6.31
N PRO A 246 22.30 -13.24 -5.03
CA PRO A 246 21.37 -13.39 -3.93
C PRO A 246 20.62 -12.09 -3.66
N LEU A 247 19.32 -12.19 -3.30
CA LEU A 247 18.52 -11.05 -2.89
C LEU A 247 18.78 -10.72 -1.42
N ASN A 248 18.80 -9.41 -1.09
CA ASN A 248 18.87 -8.94 0.29
C ASN A 248 17.96 -7.72 0.52
N HIS A 249 17.57 -7.53 1.78
CA HIS A 249 16.66 -6.43 2.16
C HIS A 249 17.34 -5.05 2.13
N GLU A 250 18.66 -4.97 2.22
CA GLU A 250 19.39 -3.70 2.19
C GLU A 250 19.28 -3.01 0.83
N GLU A 251 19.23 -3.80 -0.26
CA GLU A 251 19.00 -3.27 -1.62
C GLU A 251 17.65 -2.55 -1.72
N VAL A 252 16.61 -3.09 -1.07
CA VAL A 252 15.28 -2.47 -1.01
C VAL A 252 15.36 -1.09 -0.36
N LEU A 253 16.04 -0.98 0.77
CA LEU A 253 16.21 0.27 1.49
C LEU A 253 17.06 1.27 0.71
N GLN A 254 18.13 0.80 0.05
CA GLN A 254 18.99 1.65 -0.78
C GLN A 254 18.25 2.20 -1.99
N ALA A 255 17.55 1.35 -2.74
CA ALA A 255 16.73 1.77 -3.88
C ALA A 255 15.68 2.83 -3.48
N GLY A 256 15.08 2.66 -2.28
CA GLY A 256 14.17 3.65 -1.71
C GLY A 256 14.82 5.01 -1.45
N ARG A 257 15.99 5.02 -0.81
CA ARG A 257 16.75 6.27 -0.55
C ARG A 257 17.11 6.98 -1.86
N ASP A 258 17.63 6.25 -2.83
CA ASP A 258 18.08 6.80 -4.11
C ASP A 258 16.91 7.36 -4.94
N SER A 259 15.71 6.82 -4.74
CA SER A 259 14.50 7.21 -5.48
C SER A 259 13.64 8.25 -4.74
N ALA A 260 13.95 8.56 -3.48
CA ALA A 260 13.09 9.37 -2.60
C ALA A 260 12.67 10.72 -3.19
N ALA A 261 13.61 11.46 -3.78
CA ALA A 261 13.33 12.77 -4.37
C ALA A 261 12.35 12.68 -5.56
N ARG A 262 12.54 11.68 -6.44
CA ARG A 262 11.65 11.44 -7.58
C ARG A 262 10.26 11.01 -7.10
N MET A 263 10.19 10.08 -6.15
CA MET A 263 8.93 9.57 -5.62
C MET A 263 8.16 10.65 -4.85
N GLY A 264 8.85 11.46 -4.05
CA GLY A 264 8.24 12.59 -3.34
C GLY A 264 7.66 13.62 -4.31
N LYS A 265 8.39 13.98 -5.36
CA LYS A 265 7.89 14.87 -6.42
C LYS A 265 6.67 14.28 -7.12
N LEU A 266 6.69 13.01 -7.49
CA LEU A 266 5.55 12.32 -8.11
C LEU A 266 4.32 12.39 -7.22
N LEU A 267 4.43 11.98 -5.95
CA LEU A 267 3.32 12.00 -5.00
C LEU A 267 2.76 13.42 -4.82
N THR A 268 3.60 14.41 -4.57
CA THR A 268 3.17 15.80 -4.37
C THR A 268 2.41 16.34 -5.59
N GLN A 269 2.89 16.06 -6.80
CA GLN A 269 2.25 16.53 -8.02
C GLN A 269 0.95 15.79 -8.33
N VAL A 270 0.87 14.49 -8.05
CA VAL A 270 -0.36 13.71 -8.20
C VAL A 270 -1.40 14.19 -7.18
N LEU A 271 -1.03 14.34 -5.91
CA LEU A 271 -1.94 14.82 -4.86
C LEU A 271 -2.50 16.22 -5.15
N GLY A 272 -1.68 17.12 -5.70
CA GLY A 272 -2.11 18.47 -6.08
C GLY A 272 -3.06 18.53 -7.29
N ARG A 273 -3.33 17.38 -7.95
CA ARG A 273 -4.21 17.29 -9.13
C ARG A 273 -5.43 16.37 -8.92
N LEU A 274 -5.51 15.66 -7.77
CA LEU A 274 -6.69 14.87 -7.41
C LEU A 274 -7.91 15.76 -7.20
#